data_90ae6fec6a350379e504c2e1feff1889
#
_entry.id   90ae6fec6a350379e504c2e1feff1889
#
_cell.length_a   1.000
_cell.length_b   1.000
_cell.length_c   1.000
_cell.angle_alpha   90.00
_cell.angle_beta   90.00
_cell.angle_gamma   90.00
#
_symmetry.space_group_name_H-M   'P 1'
#
loop_
_entity.id
_entity.type
_entity.pdbx_description
1 polymer ?
#
loop_
_entity_poly.entity_id
_entity_poly.type
_entity_poly.pdbx_seq_one_letter_code
_entity_poly.pdbx_strand_id
1 'polypeptide(L)'
;KQGDVSPLYECGNNDHLLVIALTAVHPKGYRAWDDAQVKEILKREVIKDKKAEKLMAKLKGVNSIAAAQAKGAKVTPVNQITFSAPAFVQATGSVEPALSGAVAGTAAGKFSKAPVKGNAGVYVFQVEKKAMRAGSKYNETLTMQQDAQMNMQLVGNFMQDLILKANVVDNRYLFF
;
A
#
# COMPACT_ATOMS: atom_id res chain seq x y z
N LYS A 1 -10.59 29.63 -17.33
CA LYS A 1 -9.61 30.42 -16.55
C LYS A 1 -9.92 30.24 -15.06
N GLN A 2 -8.97 30.55 -14.18
CA GLN A 2 -9.25 30.55 -12.75
C GLN A 2 -10.42 31.50 -12.46
N GLY A 3 -11.42 31.02 -11.72
CA GLY A 3 -12.68 31.73 -11.47
C GLY A 3 -13.82 31.40 -12.42
N ASP A 4 -13.53 30.69 -13.51
CA ASP A 4 -14.58 30.24 -14.42
C ASP A 4 -15.49 29.21 -13.76
N VAL A 5 -16.78 29.32 -14.03
CA VAL A 5 -17.81 28.39 -13.55
C VAL A 5 -18.38 27.66 -14.77
N SER A 6 -18.53 26.34 -14.65
CA SER A 6 -19.09 25.52 -15.71
C SER A 6 -20.59 25.76 -15.90
N PRO A 7 -21.15 25.39 -17.06
CA PRO A 7 -22.58 25.20 -17.19
C PRO A 7 -23.07 24.12 -16.21
N LEU A 8 -24.37 24.03 -16.08
CA LEU A 8 -25.04 22.99 -15.32
C LEU A 8 -24.88 21.64 -16.04
N TYR A 9 -24.37 20.64 -15.35
CA TYR A 9 -24.30 19.26 -15.82
C TYR A 9 -25.31 18.38 -15.07
N GLU A 10 -26.00 17.56 -15.81
CA GLU A 10 -26.84 16.50 -15.26
C GLU A 10 -26.02 15.21 -15.20
N CYS A 11 -25.93 14.62 -14.01
CA CYS A 11 -25.12 13.44 -13.74
C CYS A 11 -25.98 12.33 -13.09
N GLY A 12 -25.53 11.08 -13.19
CA GLY A 12 -26.15 9.98 -12.48
C GLY A 12 -27.60 9.70 -12.88
N ASN A 13 -27.88 9.53 -14.18
CA ASN A 13 -29.25 9.35 -14.70
C ASN A 13 -30.20 10.50 -14.32
N ASN A 14 -29.71 11.73 -14.27
CA ASN A 14 -30.40 12.95 -13.92
C ASN A 14 -30.77 13.10 -12.43
N ASP A 15 -30.17 12.26 -11.55
CA ASP A 15 -30.40 12.36 -10.11
C ASP A 15 -29.59 13.47 -9.43
N HIS A 16 -28.54 13.97 -10.10
CA HIS A 16 -27.65 15.00 -9.54
C HIS A 16 -27.39 16.12 -10.54
N LEU A 17 -27.43 17.34 -10.04
CA LEU A 17 -27.02 18.55 -10.77
C LEU A 17 -25.65 18.98 -10.28
N LEU A 18 -24.71 19.20 -11.20
CA LEU A 18 -23.32 19.56 -10.91
C LEU A 18 -22.94 20.89 -11.55
N VAL A 19 -22.41 21.79 -10.76
CA VAL A 19 -21.73 23.01 -11.20
C VAL A 19 -20.30 23.00 -10.67
N ILE A 20 -19.34 23.18 -11.54
CA ILE A 20 -17.91 23.14 -11.21
C ILE A 20 -17.33 24.54 -11.31
N ALA A 21 -16.66 25.00 -10.28
CA ALA A 21 -15.88 26.24 -10.30
C ALA A 21 -14.38 25.92 -10.31
N LEU A 22 -13.65 26.48 -11.27
CA LEU A 22 -12.19 26.34 -11.32
C LEU A 22 -11.53 27.30 -10.35
N THR A 23 -11.17 26.79 -9.17
CA THR A 23 -10.61 27.61 -8.08
C THR A 23 -9.11 27.86 -8.23
N ALA A 24 -8.36 26.92 -8.82
CA ALA A 24 -6.93 27.06 -9.03
C ALA A 24 -6.43 26.21 -10.19
N VAL A 25 -5.40 26.68 -10.87
CA VAL A 25 -4.65 25.93 -11.89
C VAL A 25 -3.24 25.71 -11.37
N HIS A 26 -2.84 24.47 -11.23
CA HIS A 26 -1.50 24.11 -10.83
C HIS A 26 -0.66 23.76 -12.05
N PRO A 27 0.56 24.30 -12.18
CA PRO A 27 1.48 23.94 -13.27
C PRO A 27 1.89 22.46 -13.14
N LYS A 28 2.33 21.88 -14.26
CA LYS A 28 2.86 20.51 -14.27
C LYS A 28 4.11 20.44 -13.36
N GLY A 29 4.13 19.45 -12.44
CA GLY A 29 5.26 19.25 -11.54
C GLY A 29 4.80 18.84 -10.13
N TYR A 30 5.74 18.90 -9.19
CA TYR A 30 5.41 18.68 -7.77
C TYR A 30 4.88 19.96 -7.16
N ARG A 31 3.89 19.84 -6.31
CA ARG A 31 3.41 20.98 -5.51
C ARG A 31 4.49 21.40 -4.52
N ALA A 32 4.55 22.69 -4.23
CA ALA A 32 5.46 23.23 -3.24
C ALA A 32 5.16 22.63 -1.85
N TRP A 33 6.20 22.45 -1.04
CA TRP A 33 6.08 21.87 0.31
C TRP A 33 5.25 22.74 1.28
N ASP A 34 5.14 24.04 1.00
CA ASP A 34 4.39 25.05 1.75
C ASP A 34 2.92 25.19 1.29
N ASP A 35 2.53 24.53 0.20
CA ASP A 35 1.13 24.37 -0.16
C ASP A 35 0.35 23.81 1.03
N ALA A 36 -0.79 24.43 1.37
CA ALA A 36 -1.57 24.09 2.57
C ALA A 36 -1.95 22.59 2.64
N GLN A 37 -2.36 22.00 1.50
CA GLN A 37 -2.73 20.59 1.44
C GLN A 37 -1.51 19.68 1.60
N VAL A 38 -0.39 20.01 0.93
CA VAL A 38 0.87 19.26 1.02
C VAL A 38 1.42 19.34 2.44
N LYS A 39 1.42 20.52 3.05
CA LYS A 39 1.91 20.73 4.41
C LYS A 39 1.18 19.88 5.45
N GLU A 40 -0.14 19.78 5.36
CA GLU A 40 -0.93 18.94 6.28
C GLU A 40 -0.64 17.45 6.09
N ILE A 41 -0.43 17.00 4.86
CA ILE A 41 -0.04 15.61 4.57
C ILE A 41 1.35 15.34 5.13
N LEU A 42 2.33 16.18 4.82
CA LEU A 42 3.71 16.05 5.29
C LEU A 42 3.78 16.07 6.81
N LYS A 43 3.04 16.97 7.47
CA LYS A 43 3.00 17.04 8.92
C LYS A 43 2.51 15.73 9.55
N ARG A 44 1.46 15.12 8.98
CA ARG A 44 0.94 13.83 9.47
C ARG A 44 1.98 12.71 9.30
N GLU A 45 2.63 12.63 8.13
CA GLU A 45 3.64 11.60 7.88
C GLU A 45 4.88 11.79 8.78
N VAL A 46 5.38 13.01 8.94
CA VAL A 46 6.51 13.29 9.83
C VAL A 46 6.18 12.96 11.30
N ILE A 47 4.96 13.29 11.76
CA ILE A 47 4.53 12.92 13.12
C ILE A 47 4.46 11.41 13.29
N LYS A 48 3.95 10.69 12.28
CA LYS A 48 3.89 9.23 12.26
C LYS A 48 5.28 8.61 12.33
N ASP A 49 6.22 9.13 11.54
CA ASP A 49 7.60 8.66 11.52
C ASP A 49 8.31 8.89 12.88
N LYS A 50 8.19 10.09 13.44
CA LYS A 50 8.76 10.38 14.76
C LYS A 50 8.14 9.53 15.90
N LYS A 51 6.84 9.22 15.80
CA LYS A 51 6.20 8.29 16.74
C LYS A 51 6.76 6.88 16.58
N ALA A 52 6.95 6.42 15.33
CA ALA A 52 7.52 5.11 15.05
C ALA A 52 8.96 5.01 15.59
N GLU A 53 9.80 6.01 15.37
CA GLU A 53 11.17 6.06 15.90
C GLU A 53 11.20 5.94 17.43
N LYS A 54 10.34 6.69 18.13
CA LYS A 54 10.23 6.61 19.61
C LYS A 54 9.79 5.22 20.07
N LEU A 55 8.84 4.60 19.37
CA LEU A 55 8.37 3.25 19.70
C LEU A 55 9.45 2.21 19.40
N MET A 56 10.17 2.34 18.30
CA MET A 56 11.30 1.46 17.97
C MET A 56 12.40 1.56 19.03
N ALA A 57 12.75 2.76 19.47
CA ALA A 57 13.71 2.97 20.54
C ALA A 57 13.23 2.32 21.87
N LYS A 58 11.94 2.48 22.21
CA LYS A 58 11.34 1.85 23.41
C LYS A 58 11.38 0.33 23.36
N LEU A 59 11.16 -0.27 22.18
CA LEU A 59 11.13 -1.72 21.96
C LEU A 59 12.51 -2.31 21.66
N LYS A 60 13.54 -1.50 21.52
CA LYS A 60 14.91 -1.97 21.28
C LYS A 60 15.35 -2.92 22.41
N GLY A 61 15.96 -4.04 22.03
CA GLY A 61 16.44 -5.04 22.99
C GLY A 61 15.36 -5.96 23.59
N VAL A 62 14.10 -5.82 23.17
CA VAL A 62 13.05 -6.75 23.54
C VAL A 62 13.28 -8.08 22.82
N ASN A 63 13.29 -9.18 23.57
CA ASN A 63 13.59 -10.53 23.07
C ASN A 63 12.52 -11.57 23.41
N SER A 64 11.41 -11.14 24.03
CA SER A 64 10.29 -12.02 24.36
C SER A 64 8.96 -11.27 24.35
N ILE A 65 7.88 -12.04 24.18
CA ILE A 65 6.51 -11.50 24.22
C ILE A 65 6.21 -10.86 25.58
N ALA A 66 6.62 -11.51 26.68
CA ALA A 66 6.42 -10.98 28.02
C ALA A 66 7.13 -9.64 28.23
N ALA A 67 8.37 -9.51 27.76
CA ALA A 67 9.11 -8.25 27.80
C ALA A 67 8.47 -7.14 26.96
N ALA A 68 7.87 -7.50 25.82
CA ALA A 68 7.10 -6.55 25.01
C ALA A 68 5.84 -6.07 25.74
N GLN A 69 5.10 -6.98 26.35
CA GLN A 69 3.91 -6.65 27.16
C GLN A 69 4.23 -5.74 28.33
N ALA A 70 5.34 -6.00 29.04
CA ALA A 70 5.81 -5.15 30.14
C ALA A 70 6.11 -3.71 29.70
N LYS A 71 6.47 -3.51 28.43
CA LYS A 71 6.63 -2.18 27.80
C LYS A 71 5.32 -1.61 27.24
N GLY A 72 4.19 -2.27 27.46
CA GLY A 72 2.86 -1.83 27.03
C GLY A 72 2.47 -2.23 25.59
N ALA A 73 3.14 -3.24 25.01
CA ALA A 73 2.75 -3.76 23.71
C ALA A 73 1.49 -4.65 23.84
N LYS A 74 0.58 -4.52 22.88
CA LYS A 74 -0.58 -5.39 22.76
C LYS A 74 -0.20 -6.62 21.93
N VAL A 75 -0.47 -7.80 22.46
CA VAL A 75 -0.20 -9.07 21.77
C VAL A 75 -1.44 -9.53 21.01
N THR A 76 -1.25 -9.89 19.75
CA THR A 76 -2.31 -10.41 18.89
C THR A 76 -1.74 -11.52 18.03
N PRO A 77 -2.38 -12.70 17.95
CA PRO A 77 -1.97 -13.74 17.03
C PRO A 77 -2.29 -13.32 15.61
N VAL A 78 -1.39 -13.63 14.68
CA VAL A 78 -1.61 -13.44 13.24
C VAL A 78 -1.30 -14.75 12.55
N ASN A 79 -2.26 -15.29 11.82
CA ASN A 79 -2.15 -16.57 11.17
C ASN A 79 -2.02 -16.42 9.64
N GLN A 80 -1.45 -17.42 8.99
CA GLN A 80 -1.41 -17.56 7.53
C GLN A 80 -0.78 -16.38 6.79
N ILE A 81 0.34 -15.88 7.31
CA ILE A 81 1.12 -14.85 6.62
C ILE A 81 1.82 -15.45 5.41
N THR A 82 1.57 -14.90 4.22
CA THR A 82 2.24 -15.25 2.97
C THR A 82 2.62 -13.97 2.22
N PHE A 83 3.43 -14.07 1.16
CA PHE A 83 3.73 -12.91 0.31
C PHE A 83 2.51 -12.44 -0.50
N SER A 84 1.66 -13.38 -0.92
CA SER A 84 0.41 -13.05 -1.63
C SER A 84 -0.71 -12.55 -0.71
N ALA A 85 -0.63 -12.89 0.59
CA ALA A 85 -1.54 -12.40 1.62
C ALA A 85 -0.71 -11.84 2.79
N PRO A 86 -0.31 -10.56 2.73
CA PRO A 86 0.46 -9.92 3.78
C PRO A 86 -0.26 -9.93 5.12
N ALA A 87 0.51 -9.83 6.21
CA ALA A 87 -0.01 -9.81 7.56
C ALA A 87 -1.06 -8.71 7.75
N PHE A 88 -2.28 -9.10 8.08
CA PHE A 88 -3.32 -8.16 8.52
C PHE A 88 -3.35 -8.14 10.04
N VAL A 89 -3.10 -6.99 10.63
CA VAL A 89 -3.09 -6.82 12.08
C VAL A 89 -4.41 -6.22 12.53
N GLN A 90 -5.28 -7.03 13.09
CA GLN A 90 -6.62 -6.62 13.55
C GLN A 90 -6.59 -5.44 14.53
N ALA A 91 -5.60 -5.40 15.41
CA ALA A 91 -5.47 -4.34 16.41
C ALA A 91 -5.27 -2.94 15.80
N THR A 92 -4.72 -2.86 14.59
CA THR A 92 -4.50 -1.61 13.85
C THR A 92 -5.38 -1.47 12.62
N GLY A 93 -6.08 -2.54 12.23
CA GLY A 93 -6.90 -2.58 11.02
C GLY A 93 -6.10 -2.41 9.72
N SER A 94 -4.80 -2.70 9.75
CA SER A 94 -3.88 -2.42 8.64
C SER A 94 -3.19 -3.68 8.12
N VAL A 95 -2.95 -3.70 6.82
CA VAL A 95 -2.10 -4.67 6.15
C VAL A 95 -0.65 -4.20 6.27
N GLU A 96 0.24 -5.12 6.71
CA GLU A 96 1.62 -4.82 7.10
C GLU A 96 2.63 -5.63 6.26
N PRO A 97 2.97 -5.20 5.03
CA PRO A 97 3.91 -5.94 4.18
C PRO A 97 5.32 -6.05 4.77
N ALA A 98 5.78 -5.00 5.47
CA ALA A 98 7.08 -5.00 6.14
C ALA A 98 7.16 -6.08 7.23
N LEU A 99 6.06 -6.32 7.95
CA LEU A 99 5.96 -7.40 8.93
C LEU A 99 6.05 -8.77 8.25
N SER A 100 5.37 -8.96 7.12
CA SER A 100 5.42 -10.21 6.34
C SER A 100 6.84 -10.54 5.88
N GLY A 101 7.56 -9.55 5.37
CA GLY A 101 8.97 -9.70 4.97
C GLY A 101 9.87 -10.09 6.14
N ALA A 102 9.71 -9.43 7.30
CA ALA A 102 10.48 -9.72 8.50
C ALA A 102 10.18 -11.12 9.05
N VAL A 103 8.91 -11.55 9.05
CA VAL A 103 8.51 -12.91 9.44
C VAL A 103 9.09 -13.96 8.50
N ALA A 104 9.11 -13.70 7.19
CA ALA A 104 9.72 -14.61 6.22
C ALA A 104 11.22 -14.83 6.50
N GLY A 105 11.96 -13.80 6.90
CA GLY A 105 13.38 -13.88 7.24
C GLY A 105 13.69 -14.44 8.63
N THR A 106 12.68 -14.69 9.49
CA THR A 106 12.87 -15.17 10.86
C THR A 106 12.57 -16.67 10.94
N ALA A 107 13.42 -17.47 11.57
CA ALA A 107 13.20 -18.91 11.72
C ALA A 107 12.05 -19.23 12.69
N ALA A 108 11.42 -20.41 12.54
CA ALA A 108 10.40 -20.89 13.47
C ALA A 108 10.95 -20.99 14.89
N GLY A 109 10.15 -20.67 15.89
CA GLY A 109 10.51 -20.61 17.31
C GLY A 109 11.35 -19.38 17.71
N LYS A 110 11.74 -18.51 16.76
CA LYS A 110 12.58 -17.35 17.06
C LYS A 110 11.78 -16.06 17.20
N PHE A 111 12.29 -15.17 18.03
CA PHE A 111 11.79 -13.81 18.21
C PHE A 111 12.43 -12.88 17.18
N SER A 112 11.77 -11.77 16.85
CA SER A 112 12.30 -10.76 15.93
C SER A 112 13.61 -10.16 16.44
N LYS A 113 14.60 -10.00 15.56
CA LYS A 113 15.91 -9.42 15.93
C LYS A 113 15.82 -7.94 16.29
N ALA A 114 14.88 -7.24 15.68
CA ALA A 114 14.66 -5.82 15.89
C ALA A 114 13.17 -5.48 15.72
N PRO A 115 12.72 -4.35 16.27
CA PRO A 115 11.38 -3.82 15.98
C PRO A 115 11.23 -3.50 14.49
N VAL A 116 10.08 -3.80 13.93
CA VAL A 116 9.73 -3.56 12.51
C VAL A 116 8.76 -2.41 12.43
N LYS A 117 9.09 -1.37 11.66
CA LYS A 117 8.17 -0.29 11.33
C LYS A 117 7.21 -0.77 10.25
N GLY A 118 5.94 -0.76 10.54
CA GLY A 118 4.87 -1.03 9.59
C GLY A 118 4.11 0.23 9.17
N ASN A 119 3.00 0.02 8.47
CA ASN A 119 2.14 1.10 7.99
C ASN A 119 1.41 1.83 9.13
N ALA A 120 0.88 1.08 10.09
CA ALA A 120 0.07 1.62 11.18
C ALA A 120 0.70 1.44 12.57
N GLY A 121 1.85 0.78 12.69
CA GLY A 121 2.47 0.53 13.97
C GLY A 121 3.92 0.08 13.90
N VAL A 122 4.48 -0.16 15.11
CA VAL A 122 5.78 -0.80 15.27
C VAL A 122 5.57 -2.16 15.92
N TYR A 123 6.17 -3.17 15.35
CA TYR A 123 5.92 -4.57 15.68
C TYR A 123 7.20 -5.27 16.15
N VAL A 124 7.05 -6.09 17.16
CA VAL A 124 7.96 -7.17 17.50
C VAL A 124 7.15 -8.46 17.49
N PHE A 125 7.71 -9.56 17.08
CA PHE A 125 6.97 -10.79 16.87
C PHE A 125 7.81 -12.02 17.20
N GLN A 126 7.13 -13.11 17.48
CA GLN A 126 7.69 -14.44 17.57
C GLN A 126 7.05 -15.31 16.50
N VAL A 127 7.87 -16.04 15.76
CA VAL A 127 7.39 -17.01 14.78
C VAL A 127 7.19 -18.34 15.46
N GLU A 128 5.94 -18.76 15.68
CA GLU A 128 5.64 -20.03 16.32
C GLU A 128 5.89 -21.20 15.37
N LYS A 129 5.34 -21.12 14.18
CA LYS A 129 5.39 -22.23 13.19
C LYS A 129 5.56 -21.69 11.77
N LYS A 130 6.38 -22.37 11.02
CA LYS A 130 6.46 -22.23 9.54
C LYS A 130 6.12 -23.56 8.91
N ALA A 131 5.26 -23.54 7.92
CA ALA A 131 4.93 -24.71 7.14
C ALA A 131 4.91 -24.35 5.67
N MET A 132 5.41 -25.23 4.83
CA MET A 132 5.16 -25.15 3.39
C MET A 132 3.72 -25.58 3.14
N ARG A 133 3.05 -24.86 2.25
CA ARG A 133 1.72 -25.26 1.81
C ARG A 133 1.80 -26.65 1.15
N ALA A 134 0.92 -27.56 1.52
CA ALA A 134 0.84 -28.87 0.87
C ALA A 134 0.65 -28.68 -0.65
N GLY A 135 1.43 -29.39 -1.45
CA GLY A 135 1.42 -29.27 -2.91
C GLY A 135 2.22 -28.09 -3.49
N SER A 136 2.88 -27.25 -2.66
CA SER A 136 3.68 -26.11 -3.11
C SER A 136 5.11 -26.48 -3.53
N LYS A 137 5.31 -27.66 -4.15
CA LYS A 137 6.59 -27.93 -4.81
C LYS A 137 6.71 -27.00 -6.01
N TYR A 138 7.90 -26.41 -6.18
CA TYR A 138 8.22 -25.64 -7.37
C TYR A 138 7.95 -26.52 -8.61
N ASN A 139 7.12 -26.02 -9.49
CA ASN A 139 6.84 -26.63 -10.77
C ASN A 139 7.17 -25.59 -11.85
N GLU A 140 8.25 -25.82 -12.57
CA GLU A 140 8.77 -24.91 -13.58
C GLU A 140 7.72 -24.59 -14.65
N THR A 141 7.03 -25.61 -15.17
CA THR A 141 6.01 -25.43 -16.20
C THR A 141 4.85 -24.56 -15.72
N LEU A 142 4.37 -24.81 -14.49
CA LEU A 142 3.28 -24.01 -13.91
C LEU A 142 3.71 -22.56 -13.66
N THR A 143 4.94 -22.37 -13.19
CA THR A 143 5.51 -21.04 -12.96
C THR A 143 5.66 -20.28 -14.28
N MET A 144 6.18 -20.92 -15.33
CA MET A 144 6.28 -20.30 -16.65
C MET A 144 4.91 -19.92 -17.24
N GLN A 145 3.88 -20.74 -17.03
CA GLN A 145 2.52 -20.40 -17.45
C GLN A 145 1.95 -19.19 -16.68
N GLN A 146 2.16 -19.13 -15.37
CA GLN A 146 1.74 -18.00 -14.54
C GLN A 146 2.47 -16.71 -14.92
N ASP A 147 3.77 -16.78 -15.16
CA ASP A 147 4.58 -15.65 -15.61
C ASP A 147 4.16 -15.18 -17.00
N ALA A 148 3.85 -16.10 -17.91
CA ALA A 148 3.34 -15.75 -19.24
C ALA A 148 1.98 -15.03 -19.16
N GLN A 149 1.06 -15.49 -18.30
CA GLN A 149 -0.22 -14.82 -18.08
C GLN A 149 -0.04 -13.42 -17.48
N MET A 150 0.83 -13.28 -16.49
CA MET A 150 1.14 -12.00 -15.87
C MET A 150 1.76 -11.02 -16.88
N ASN A 151 2.69 -11.51 -17.70
CA ASN A 151 3.32 -10.72 -18.75
C ASN A 151 2.31 -10.27 -19.81
N MET A 152 1.35 -11.11 -20.21
CA MET A 152 0.26 -10.73 -21.12
C MET A 152 -0.60 -9.60 -20.53
N GLN A 153 -0.92 -9.65 -19.23
CA GLN A 153 -1.65 -8.57 -18.55
C GLN A 153 -0.85 -7.25 -18.54
N LEU A 154 0.45 -7.34 -18.25
CA LEU A 154 1.34 -6.17 -18.26
C LEU A 154 1.46 -5.54 -19.65
N VAL A 155 1.57 -6.37 -20.70
CA VAL A 155 1.61 -5.90 -22.10
C VAL A 155 0.29 -5.20 -22.46
N GLY A 156 -0.85 -5.74 -22.06
CA GLY A 156 -2.16 -5.10 -22.29
C GLY A 156 -2.25 -3.71 -21.65
N ASN A 157 -1.83 -3.58 -20.40
CA ASN A 157 -1.79 -2.30 -19.71
C ASN A 157 -0.79 -1.32 -20.33
N PHE A 158 0.36 -1.79 -20.76
CA PHE A 158 1.38 -0.98 -21.43
C PHE A 158 0.88 -0.43 -22.78
N MET A 159 0.16 -1.23 -23.55
CA MET A 159 -0.47 -0.76 -24.81
C MET A 159 -1.51 0.32 -24.57
N GLN A 160 -2.33 0.18 -23.53
CA GLN A 160 -3.29 1.23 -23.12
C GLN A 160 -2.55 2.53 -22.73
N ASP A 161 -1.49 2.44 -21.96
CA ASP A 161 -0.65 3.57 -21.59
C ASP A 161 -0.01 4.26 -22.79
N LEU A 162 0.45 3.48 -23.78
CA LEU A 162 1.00 4.03 -25.03
C LEU A 162 -0.06 4.78 -25.84
N ILE A 163 -1.27 4.23 -25.97
CA ILE A 163 -2.39 4.87 -26.68
C ILE A 163 -2.73 6.20 -26.00
N LEU A 164 -2.82 6.21 -24.68
CA LEU A 164 -3.09 7.43 -23.89
C LEU A 164 -1.97 8.47 -24.03
N LYS A 165 -0.70 8.04 -23.95
CA LYS A 165 0.46 8.94 -24.09
C LYS A 165 0.63 9.49 -25.53
N ALA A 166 0.32 8.68 -26.51
CA ALA A 166 0.37 9.07 -27.93
C ALA A 166 -0.84 9.93 -28.34
N ASN A 167 -1.81 10.12 -27.45
CA ASN A 167 -3.05 10.87 -27.72
C ASN A 167 -3.73 10.41 -29.01
N VAL A 168 -3.85 9.09 -29.19
CA VAL A 168 -4.45 8.49 -30.38
C VAL A 168 -5.93 8.84 -30.44
N VAL A 169 -6.31 9.52 -31.49
CA VAL A 169 -7.72 9.88 -31.80
C VAL A 169 -8.26 8.94 -32.87
N ASP A 170 -9.29 8.19 -32.49
CA ASP A 170 -9.99 7.31 -33.46
C ASP A 170 -11.06 8.09 -34.20
N ASN A 171 -10.76 8.44 -35.45
CA ASN A 171 -11.67 9.18 -36.34
C ASN A 171 -12.46 8.27 -37.28
N ARG A 172 -12.43 6.95 -37.11
CA ARG A 172 -13.10 6.00 -38.00
C ARG A 172 -14.61 6.26 -38.09
N TYR A 173 -15.23 6.72 -36.99
CA TYR A 173 -16.65 7.08 -36.96
C TYR A 173 -17.05 8.20 -37.94
N LEU A 174 -16.08 8.95 -38.50
CA LEU A 174 -16.35 9.98 -39.52
C LEU A 174 -16.49 9.38 -40.91
N PHE A 175 -16.13 8.11 -41.13
CA PHE A 175 -16.08 7.46 -42.42
C PHE A 175 -17.03 6.25 -42.55
N PHE A 176 -17.62 5.80 -41.45
CA PHE A 176 -18.52 4.64 -41.37
C PHE A 176 -19.79 4.94 -40.60
#